data_3062671c3998eeb5ad1356500169375a
#
_entry.id   3062671c3998eeb5ad1356500169375a
#
_cell.length_a   1.000
_cell.length_b   1.000
_cell.length_c   1.000
_cell.angle_alpha   90.00
_cell.angle_beta   90.00
_cell.angle_gamma   90.00
#
_symmetry.space_group_name_H-M   'P 1'
#
loop_
_entity.id
_entity.type
_entity.pdbx_description
1 polymer ?
#
loop_
_entity_poly.entity_id
_entity_poly.type
_entity_poly.pdbx_seq_one_letter_code
_entity_poly.pdbx_strand_id
1 'polypeptide(L)'
;MSNNLIIINAHIVTPQGRTARKGEAMNELLNIPCGTVRITDGIITYVGENRISHEKPGYKVLDARGNVLLPGFVDSHTHLVFGGFRPDEFIWRLNGDSYMSIMERGGGIINTVRATREASFEELKHKAEWFLDTMSRMGVTTVEGKSGYGLDRDTELKQLSVMQVINECPDRKVDIATTFLGAHALPEEYKGRSDAYIDFLINEMLPMIHQKQLAENCDIFCEKGVFTVEQSRKLLKAAQALGFEIGRASC
;
A
#
# COMPACT_ATOMS: atom_id res chain seq x y z
N MET A 1 -19.11 -20.90 4.32
CA MET A 1 -20.41 -20.24 4.09
C MET A 1 -20.43 -19.73 2.65
N SER A 2 -21.55 -19.78 1.93
CA SER A 2 -21.65 -19.29 0.56
C SER A 2 -21.35 -17.77 0.50
N ASN A 3 -20.36 -17.34 -0.29
CA ASN A 3 -20.01 -15.93 -0.50
C ASN A 3 -20.92 -15.28 -1.58
N ASN A 4 -22.18 -15.73 -1.66
CA ASN A 4 -23.11 -15.24 -2.65
C ASN A 4 -23.93 -14.07 -2.09
N LEU A 5 -23.93 -12.95 -2.79
CA LEU A 5 -24.58 -11.70 -2.38
C LEU A 5 -25.28 -11.06 -3.57
N ILE A 6 -26.48 -10.52 -3.34
CA ILE A 6 -27.17 -9.62 -4.26
C ILE A 6 -27.37 -8.29 -3.53
N ILE A 7 -26.85 -7.21 -4.10
CA ILE A 7 -27.07 -5.84 -3.60
C ILE A 7 -28.12 -5.20 -4.53
N ILE A 8 -29.21 -4.74 -3.94
CA ILE A 8 -30.34 -4.15 -4.68
C ILE A 8 -30.54 -2.68 -4.30
N ASN A 9 -31.28 -1.96 -5.14
CA ASN A 9 -31.65 -0.56 -4.92
C ASN A 9 -30.42 0.34 -4.67
N ALA A 10 -29.29 0.06 -5.34
CA ALA A 10 -28.07 0.83 -5.21
C ALA A 10 -27.98 1.92 -6.29
N HIS A 11 -27.52 3.13 -5.91
CA HIS A 11 -27.04 4.10 -6.87
C HIS A 11 -25.58 3.73 -7.21
N ILE A 12 -25.39 3.04 -8.33
CA ILE A 12 -24.08 2.49 -8.71
C ILE A 12 -23.29 3.52 -9.50
N VAL A 13 -22.07 3.83 -9.04
CA VAL A 13 -21.11 4.66 -9.77
C VAL A 13 -19.80 3.90 -9.88
N THR A 14 -19.35 3.61 -11.09
CA THR A 14 -18.15 2.79 -11.32
C THR A 14 -17.45 3.18 -12.62
N PRO A 15 -16.10 3.07 -12.69
CA PRO A 15 -15.39 3.16 -13.97
C PRO A 15 -15.86 2.10 -14.95
N GLN A 16 -15.77 2.40 -16.25
CA GLN A 16 -16.10 1.47 -17.31
C GLN A 16 -14.85 0.77 -17.85
N GLY A 17 -15.02 -0.50 -18.28
CA GLY A 17 -13.95 -1.28 -18.89
C GLY A 17 -13.17 -2.16 -17.92
N ARG A 18 -12.14 -2.84 -18.47
CA ARG A 18 -11.32 -3.83 -17.74
C ARG A 18 -9.90 -3.37 -17.49
N THR A 19 -9.54 -2.18 -17.92
CA THR A 19 -8.20 -1.60 -17.78
C THR A 19 -8.27 -0.25 -17.08
N ALA A 20 -7.18 0.14 -16.44
CA ALA A 20 -7.06 1.45 -15.81
C ALA A 20 -7.30 2.58 -16.82
N ARG A 21 -8.16 3.52 -16.45
CA ARG A 21 -8.41 4.73 -17.24
C ARG A 21 -7.33 5.76 -16.95
N LYS A 22 -6.99 6.58 -17.96
CA LYS A 22 -5.95 7.62 -17.86
C LYS A 22 -6.44 8.93 -18.44
N GLY A 23 -5.95 10.05 -17.89
CA GLY A 23 -6.27 11.39 -18.36
C GLY A 23 -7.79 11.67 -18.30
N GLU A 24 -8.35 12.29 -19.31
CA GLU A 24 -9.76 12.67 -19.36
C GLU A 24 -10.72 11.48 -19.26
N ALA A 25 -10.32 10.30 -19.75
CA ALA A 25 -11.12 9.08 -19.64
C ALA A 25 -11.39 8.63 -18.18
N MET A 26 -10.66 9.15 -17.19
CA MET A 26 -10.95 8.92 -15.78
C MET A 26 -12.29 9.51 -15.33
N ASN A 27 -12.82 10.50 -16.07
CA ASN A 27 -14.11 11.13 -15.81
C ASN A 27 -15.30 10.33 -16.38
N GLU A 28 -15.04 9.30 -17.21
CA GLU A 28 -16.06 8.46 -17.81
C GLU A 28 -16.54 7.39 -16.83
N LEU A 29 -17.59 7.70 -16.09
CA LEU A 29 -18.18 6.81 -15.10
C LEU A 29 -19.52 6.26 -15.61
N LEU A 30 -19.76 4.97 -15.35
CA LEU A 30 -21.09 4.39 -15.44
C LEU A 30 -21.89 4.82 -14.20
N ASN A 31 -23.05 5.44 -14.43
CA ASN A 31 -23.94 5.90 -13.38
C ASN A 31 -25.32 5.22 -13.56
N ILE A 32 -25.70 4.38 -12.59
CA ILE A 32 -26.98 3.66 -12.58
C ILE A 32 -27.75 4.08 -11.33
N PRO A 33 -28.76 4.96 -11.44
CA PRO A 33 -29.47 5.50 -10.27
C PRO A 33 -30.17 4.47 -9.40
N CYS A 34 -30.63 3.35 -10.00
CA CYS A 34 -31.25 2.24 -9.27
C CYS A 34 -30.77 0.93 -9.88
N GLY A 35 -29.74 0.38 -9.31
CA GLY A 35 -29.04 -0.78 -9.84
C GLY A 35 -28.98 -1.95 -8.90
N THR A 36 -28.54 -3.08 -9.47
CA THR A 36 -28.28 -4.33 -8.77
C THR A 36 -26.87 -4.81 -9.07
N VAL A 37 -26.17 -5.29 -8.04
CA VAL A 37 -24.91 -6.05 -8.17
C VAL A 37 -25.14 -7.46 -7.66
N ARG A 38 -24.74 -8.46 -8.45
CA ARG A 38 -24.74 -9.86 -8.00
C ARG A 38 -23.32 -10.39 -7.92
N ILE A 39 -23.02 -10.99 -6.79
CA ILE A 39 -21.73 -11.61 -6.48
C ILE A 39 -21.98 -13.11 -6.28
N THR A 40 -21.26 -13.94 -7.02
CA THR A 40 -21.32 -15.40 -6.94
C THR A 40 -19.93 -15.92 -6.64
N ASP A 41 -19.77 -16.67 -5.57
CA ASP A 41 -18.49 -17.23 -5.11
C ASP A 41 -17.38 -16.18 -5.02
N GLY A 42 -17.73 -14.97 -4.51
CA GLY A 42 -16.82 -13.85 -4.37
C GLY A 42 -16.56 -13.04 -5.66
N ILE A 43 -17.13 -13.45 -6.79
CA ILE A 43 -16.93 -12.78 -8.09
C ILE A 43 -18.18 -11.98 -8.47
N ILE A 44 -17.99 -10.73 -8.90
CA ILE A 44 -19.07 -9.90 -9.45
C ILE A 44 -19.50 -10.48 -10.81
N THR A 45 -20.74 -11.01 -10.86
CA THR A 45 -21.31 -11.66 -12.06
C THR A 45 -22.36 -10.81 -12.78
N TYR A 46 -22.82 -9.74 -12.13
CA TYR A 46 -23.75 -8.78 -12.73
C TYR A 46 -23.60 -7.41 -12.10
N VAL A 47 -23.59 -6.39 -12.93
CA VAL A 47 -23.72 -4.97 -12.55
C VAL A 47 -24.65 -4.33 -13.56
N GLY A 48 -25.78 -3.78 -13.16
CA GLY A 48 -26.71 -3.17 -14.10
C GLY A 48 -27.98 -2.67 -13.43
N GLU A 49 -28.95 -2.27 -14.26
CA GLU A 49 -30.26 -1.88 -13.78
C GLU A 49 -30.95 -3.02 -13.04
N ASN A 50 -31.95 -2.69 -12.24
CA ASN A 50 -32.67 -3.62 -11.36
C ASN A 50 -33.61 -4.57 -12.18
N ARG A 51 -33.03 -5.38 -13.08
CA ARG A 51 -33.76 -6.25 -14.04
C ARG A 51 -33.64 -7.74 -13.75
N ILE A 52 -32.91 -8.13 -12.70
CA ILE A 52 -32.74 -9.54 -12.35
C ILE A 52 -33.53 -9.91 -11.09
N SER A 53 -33.92 -11.18 -11.00
CA SER A 53 -34.58 -11.68 -9.78
C SER A 53 -33.69 -11.51 -8.57
N HIS A 54 -34.24 -10.94 -7.52
CA HIS A 54 -33.60 -10.77 -6.23
C HIS A 54 -33.73 -12.03 -5.35
N GLU A 55 -34.70 -12.89 -5.68
CA GLU A 55 -34.94 -14.15 -4.97
C GLU A 55 -34.14 -15.27 -5.66
N LYS A 56 -32.98 -15.58 -5.12
CA LYS A 56 -32.17 -16.70 -5.58
C LYS A 56 -31.73 -17.52 -4.36
N PRO A 57 -32.08 -18.82 -4.30
CA PRO A 57 -31.65 -19.68 -3.21
C PRO A 57 -30.15 -19.65 -3.01
N GLY A 58 -29.69 -19.56 -1.77
CA GLY A 58 -28.26 -19.51 -1.41
C GLY A 58 -27.59 -18.14 -1.52
N TYR A 59 -28.35 -17.08 -1.87
CA TYR A 59 -27.84 -15.71 -1.88
C TYR A 59 -28.35 -14.93 -0.66
N LYS A 60 -27.46 -14.14 -0.05
CA LYS A 60 -27.86 -13.05 0.86
C LYS A 60 -28.31 -11.86 0.03
N VAL A 61 -29.33 -11.14 0.48
CA VAL A 61 -29.77 -9.90 -0.16
C VAL A 61 -29.47 -8.72 0.74
N LEU A 62 -28.83 -7.70 0.20
CA LEU A 62 -28.56 -6.43 0.84
C LEU A 62 -29.29 -5.33 0.08
N ASP A 63 -30.23 -4.67 0.74
CA ASP A 63 -30.89 -3.48 0.19
C ASP A 63 -30.06 -2.23 0.49
N ALA A 64 -29.52 -1.61 -0.56
CA ALA A 64 -28.74 -0.40 -0.43
C ALA A 64 -29.60 0.85 -0.14
N ARG A 65 -30.91 0.77 -0.27
CA ARG A 65 -31.88 1.85 0.05
C ARG A 65 -31.55 3.18 -0.66
N GLY A 66 -31.07 3.12 -1.88
CA GLY A 66 -30.66 4.28 -2.67
C GLY A 66 -29.27 4.85 -2.31
N ASN A 67 -28.54 4.22 -1.38
CA ASN A 67 -27.17 4.64 -1.09
C ASN A 67 -26.24 4.37 -2.29
N VAL A 68 -25.17 5.17 -2.38
CA VAL A 68 -24.16 5.03 -3.43
C VAL A 68 -23.33 3.78 -3.21
N LEU A 69 -23.16 3.00 -4.26
CA LEU A 69 -22.27 1.84 -4.30
C LEU A 69 -21.11 2.13 -5.26
N LEU A 70 -19.91 2.08 -4.72
CA LEU A 70 -18.64 2.32 -5.43
C LEU A 70 -17.80 1.04 -5.43
N PRO A 71 -16.85 0.88 -6.36
CA PRO A 71 -15.71 -0.01 -6.16
C PRO A 71 -14.96 0.34 -4.88
N GLY A 72 -14.35 -0.66 -4.22
CA GLY A 72 -13.48 -0.41 -3.08
C GLY A 72 -12.33 0.53 -3.44
N PHE A 73 -11.95 1.40 -2.51
CA PHE A 73 -10.87 2.35 -2.73
C PHE A 73 -9.51 1.64 -2.69
N VAL A 74 -8.59 2.14 -3.50
CA VAL A 74 -7.19 1.72 -3.53
C VAL A 74 -6.34 2.88 -3.03
N ASP A 75 -5.60 2.66 -1.93
CA ASP A 75 -4.59 3.60 -1.47
C ASP A 75 -3.23 3.16 -2.02
N SER A 76 -2.75 3.89 -3.00
CA SER A 76 -1.57 3.53 -3.81
C SER A 76 -0.23 4.02 -3.23
N HIS A 77 -0.20 4.52 -1.99
CA HIS A 77 1.05 4.94 -1.36
C HIS A 77 0.94 4.98 0.16
N THR A 78 1.31 3.89 0.83
CA THR A 78 1.37 3.84 2.30
C THR A 78 2.66 3.25 2.81
N HIS A 79 3.04 3.64 4.04
CA HIS A 79 4.08 3.02 4.85
C HIS A 79 3.42 2.52 6.15
N LEU A 80 2.56 1.50 6.04
CA LEU A 80 1.72 1.07 7.16
C LEU A 80 2.48 0.31 8.27
N VAL A 81 3.66 -0.26 7.94
CA VAL A 81 4.49 -1.01 8.90
C VAL A 81 5.64 -0.15 9.38
N PHE A 82 5.49 0.49 10.53
CA PHE A 82 6.53 1.33 11.13
C PHE A 82 6.41 1.41 12.66
N GLY A 83 7.55 1.63 13.34
CA GLY A 83 7.60 1.87 14.78
C GLY A 83 7.38 3.34 15.14
N GLY A 84 6.94 3.59 16.37
CA GLY A 84 6.77 4.93 16.92
C GLY A 84 5.75 5.81 16.21
N PHE A 85 5.68 7.05 16.67
CA PHE A 85 4.95 8.17 16.06
C PHE A 85 5.77 9.44 16.24
N ARG A 86 5.50 10.47 15.46
CA ARG A 86 6.20 11.75 15.51
C ARG A 86 5.26 12.94 15.78
N PRO A 87 4.44 12.91 16.86
CA PRO A 87 3.44 13.95 17.10
C PRO A 87 4.10 15.31 17.39
N ASP A 88 5.26 15.33 18.02
CA ASP A 88 5.96 16.58 18.37
C ASP A 88 6.43 17.34 17.13
N GLU A 89 6.79 16.63 16.05
CA GLU A 89 7.18 17.28 14.80
C GLU A 89 6.04 18.05 14.15
N PHE A 90 4.79 17.58 14.33
CA PHE A 90 3.63 18.32 13.89
C PHE A 90 3.49 19.66 14.64
N ILE A 91 3.69 19.64 15.95
CA ILE A 91 3.68 20.84 16.79
C ILE A 91 4.80 21.80 16.38
N TRP A 92 6.01 21.28 16.15
CA TRP A 92 7.15 22.09 15.72
C TRP A 92 6.89 22.77 14.38
N ARG A 93 6.28 22.07 13.42
CA ARG A 93 5.85 22.65 12.12
C ARG A 93 4.81 23.74 12.29
N LEU A 94 3.83 23.55 13.17
CA LEU A 94 2.84 24.58 13.48
C LEU A 94 3.46 25.84 14.08
N ASN A 95 4.55 25.68 14.82
CA ASN A 95 5.33 26.77 15.40
C ASN A 95 6.31 27.44 14.39
N GLY A 96 6.33 27.00 13.14
CA GLY A 96 7.15 27.57 12.07
C GLY A 96 8.54 26.95 11.92
N ASP A 97 8.85 25.85 12.61
CA ASP A 97 10.12 25.15 12.42
C ASP A 97 10.26 24.63 10.99
N SER A 98 11.43 24.86 10.40
CA SER A 98 11.77 24.31 9.09
C SER A 98 12.03 22.80 9.16
N TYR A 99 11.87 22.12 8.02
CA TYR A 99 12.21 20.70 7.93
C TYR A 99 13.66 20.41 8.37
N MET A 100 14.59 21.29 8.02
CA MET A 100 16.00 21.16 8.40
C MET A 100 16.20 21.28 9.92
N SER A 101 15.53 22.24 10.58
CA SER A 101 15.63 22.37 12.04
C SER A 101 15.06 21.17 12.79
N ILE A 102 14.02 20.55 12.25
CA ILE A 102 13.44 19.30 12.79
C ILE A 102 14.45 18.14 12.66
N MET A 103 15.11 18.02 11.50
CA MET A 103 16.14 17.01 11.27
C MET A 103 17.35 17.19 12.21
N GLU A 104 17.82 18.42 12.42
CA GLU A 104 18.92 18.74 13.33
C GLU A 104 18.63 18.36 14.79
N ARG A 105 17.36 18.39 15.19
CA ARG A 105 16.90 17.92 16.52
C ARG A 105 16.76 16.40 16.63
N GLY A 106 17.14 15.65 15.59
CA GLY A 106 17.02 14.19 15.55
C GLY A 106 15.62 13.70 15.17
N GLY A 107 14.78 14.56 14.61
CA GLY A 107 13.48 14.21 14.03
C GLY A 107 13.57 13.68 12.61
N GLY A 108 12.45 13.66 11.93
CA GLY A 108 12.34 13.17 10.55
C GLY A 108 12.38 11.66 10.43
N ILE A 109 12.73 11.19 9.22
CA ILE A 109 12.73 9.76 8.88
C ILE A 109 13.61 8.92 9.81
N ILE A 110 14.73 9.46 10.27
CA ILE A 110 15.71 8.75 11.13
C ILE A 110 15.09 8.34 12.48
N ASN A 111 14.21 9.17 13.03
CA ASN A 111 13.48 8.83 14.25
C ASN A 111 12.55 7.63 14.04
N THR A 112 11.81 7.63 12.93
CA THR A 112 10.97 6.48 12.56
C THR A 112 11.80 5.23 12.30
N VAL A 113 12.95 5.34 11.63
CA VAL A 113 13.87 4.22 11.37
C VAL A 113 14.32 3.60 12.69
N ARG A 114 14.76 4.40 13.64
CA ARG A 114 15.19 3.91 14.98
C ARG A 114 14.04 3.15 15.65
N ALA A 115 12.88 3.77 15.77
CA ALA A 115 11.72 3.16 16.40
C ALA A 115 11.26 1.88 15.68
N THR A 116 11.42 1.79 14.36
CA THR A 116 11.05 0.58 13.58
C THR A 116 12.07 -0.55 13.80
N ARG A 117 13.34 -0.22 13.90
CA ARG A 117 14.41 -1.18 14.24
C ARG A 117 14.20 -1.80 15.62
N GLU A 118 13.85 -0.97 16.61
CA GLU A 118 13.62 -1.38 18.00
C GLU A 118 12.32 -2.15 18.19
N ALA A 119 11.30 -1.87 17.40
CA ALA A 119 9.99 -2.50 17.52
C ALA A 119 10.03 -4.01 17.19
N SER A 120 9.35 -4.81 17.99
CA SER A 120 9.15 -6.23 17.73
C SER A 120 8.27 -6.47 16.52
N PHE A 121 8.30 -7.69 15.99
CA PHE A 121 7.42 -8.12 14.89
C PHE A 121 5.94 -7.95 15.27
N GLU A 122 5.56 -8.37 16.46
CA GLU A 122 4.17 -8.32 16.93
C GLU A 122 3.68 -6.88 17.12
N GLU A 123 4.50 -5.97 17.62
CA GLU A 123 4.16 -4.55 17.72
C GLU A 123 3.90 -3.93 16.36
N LEU A 124 4.78 -4.19 15.37
CA LEU A 124 4.62 -3.70 14.01
C LEU A 124 3.35 -4.28 13.36
N LYS A 125 3.12 -5.59 13.53
CA LYS A 125 1.94 -6.29 13.01
C LYS A 125 0.65 -5.73 13.59
N HIS A 126 0.55 -5.64 14.92
CA HIS A 126 -0.65 -5.12 15.59
C HIS A 126 -0.99 -3.70 15.15
N LYS A 127 0.01 -2.85 15.04
CA LYS A 127 -0.16 -1.47 14.56
C LYS A 127 -0.63 -1.41 13.12
N ALA A 128 -0.05 -2.24 12.23
CA ALA A 128 -0.47 -2.32 10.83
C ALA A 128 -1.92 -2.81 10.70
N GLU A 129 -2.30 -3.84 11.45
CA GLU A 129 -3.67 -4.36 11.50
C GLU A 129 -4.66 -3.29 11.96
N TRP A 130 -4.31 -2.48 12.95
CA TRP A 130 -5.14 -1.36 13.42
C TRP A 130 -5.35 -0.30 12.31
N PHE A 131 -4.31 0.05 11.55
CA PHE A 131 -4.45 0.95 10.41
C PHE A 131 -5.36 0.35 9.33
N LEU A 132 -5.14 -0.91 8.96
CA LEU A 132 -5.93 -1.58 7.94
C LEU A 132 -7.40 -1.71 8.33
N ASP A 133 -7.70 -2.01 9.60
CA ASP A 133 -9.08 -2.01 10.10
C ASP A 133 -9.74 -0.62 9.99
N THR A 134 -9.00 0.44 10.31
CA THR A 134 -9.46 1.81 10.18
C THR A 134 -9.69 2.19 8.71
N MET A 135 -8.76 1.86 7.81
CA MET A 135 -8.86 2.11 6.37
C MET A 135 -10.02 1.34 5.75
N SER A 136 -10.22 0.07 6.16
CA SER A 136 -11.36 -0.75 5.73
C SER A 136 -12.70 -0.10 6.06
N ARG A 137 -12.85 0.50 7.24
CA ARG A 137 -14.07 1.23 7.64
C ARG A 137 -14.31 2.48 6.80
N MET A 138 -13.28 3.03 6.16
CA MET A 138 -13.37 4.14 5.22
C MET A 138 -13.56 3.69 3.77
N GLY A 139 -13.74 2.38 3.53
CA GLY A 139 -13.99 1.83 2.19
C GLY A 139 -12.74 1.46 1.40
N VAL A 140 -11.56 1.49 2.00
CA VAL A 140 -10.32 1.00 1.36
C VAL A 140 -10.31 -0.51 1.38
N THR A 141 -10.07 -1.13 0.23
CA THR A 141 -10.01 -2.59 0.04
C THR A 141 -8.62 -3.07 -0.37
N THR A 142 -7.78 -2.17 -0.85
CA THR A 142 -6.41 -2.48 -1.27
C THR A 142 -5.50 -1.32 -0.92
N VAL A 143 -4.30 -1.62 -0.42
CA VAL A 143 -3.25 -0.63 -0.16
C VAL A 143 -1.95 -1.06 -0.81
N GLU A 144 -1.15 -0.11 -1.29
CA GLU A 144 0.26 -0.36 -1.51
C GLU A 144 1.00 -0.19 -0.19
N GLY A 145 1.57 -1.29 0.32
CA GLY A 145 2.39 -1.29 1.53
C GLY A 145 3.87 -1.23 1.19
N LYS A 146 4.52 -0.09 1.46
CA LYS A 146 5.95 0.10 1.23
C LYS A 146 6.74 -0.16 2.52
N SER A 147 7.88 -0.87 2.42
CA SER A 147 8.93 -0.87 3.44
C SER A 147 9.69 0.48 3.43
N GLY A 148 10.91 0.53 3.91
CA GLY A 148 11.77 1.73 3.81
C GLY A 148 11.92 2.50 5.10
N TYR A 149 11.52 1.93 6.23
CA TYR A 149 11.85 2.44 7.56
C TYR A 149 12.78 1.52 8.35
N GLY A 150 13.32 0.46 7.72
CA GLY A 150 14.38 -0.35 8.28
C GLY A 150 15.75 0.19 7.88
N LEU A 151 15.96 0.34 6.60
CA LEU A 151 17.20 0.74 5.94
C LEU A 151 18.37 -0.20 6.25
N ASP A 152 18.10 -1.34 6.86
CA ASP A 152 19.00 -2.46 7.08
C ASP A 152 18.34 -3.78 6.66
N ARG A 153 19.13 -4.85 6.59
CA ARG A 153 18.65 -6.17 6.14
C ARG A 153 17.50 -6.68 6.99
N ASP A 154 17.70 -6.75 8.28
CA ASP A 154 16.80 -7.48 9.17
C ASP A 154 15.48 -6.75 9.35
N THR A 155 15.53 -5.43 9.44
CA THR A 155 14.34 -4.62 9.65
C THR A 155 13.51 -4.48 8.37
N GLU A 156 14.13 -4.32 7.20
CA GLU A 156 13.40 -4.33 5.92
C GLU A 156 12.68 -5.68 5.70
N LEU A 157 13.37 -6.81 5.95
CA LEU A 157 12.75 -8.13 5.88
C LEU A 157 11.63 -8.28 6.92
N LYS A 158 11.81 -7.76 8.14
CA LYS A 158 10.78 -7.77 9.19
C LYS A 158 9.53 -7.01 8.74
N GLN A 159 9.66 -5.82 8.15
CA GLN A 159 8.54 -5.04 7.64
C GLN A 159 7.77 -5.79 6.53
N LEU A 160 8.50 -6.33 5.55
CA LEU A 160 7.92 -7.10 4.46
C LEU A 160 7.24 -8.38 4.95
N SER A 161 7.85 -9.09 5.91
CA SER A 161 7.27 -10.31 6.50
C SER A 161 6.00 -10.01 7.31
N VAL A 162 5.90 -8.85 7.96
CA VAL A 162 4.65 -8.41 8.62
C VAL A 162 3.53 -8.28 7.60
N MET A 163 3.78 -7.64 6.46
CA MET A 163 2.79 -7.49 5.40
C MET A 163 2.38 -8.84 4.81
N GLN A 164 3.34 -9.75 4.60
CA GLN A 164 3.06 -11.11 4.12
C GLN A 164 2.14 -11.86 5.07
N VAL A 165 2.45 -11.90 6.37
CA VAL A 165 1.63 -12.61 7.38
C VAL A 165 0.20 -12.03 7.44
N ILE A 166 0.05 -10.71 7.30
CA ILE A 166 -1.27 -10.08 7.23
C ILE A 166 -2.02 -10.52 5.96
N ASN A 167 -1.34 -10.56 4.80
CA ASN A 167 -1.93 -11.00 3.54
C ASN A 167 -2.33 -12.49 3.54
N GLU A 168 -1.62 -13.33 4.27
CA GLU A 168 -1.93 -14.76 4.40
C GLU A 168 -3.14 -15.03 5.33
N CYS A 169 -3.58 -14.02 6.11
CA CYS A 169 -4.75 -14.16 6.98
C CYS A 169 -6.04 -14.30 6.14
N PRO A 170 -6.80 -15.40 6.29
CA PRO A 170 -8.03 -15.61 5.51
C PRO A 170 -9.12 -14.56 5.77
N ASP A 171 -9.11 -13.96 6.96
CA ASP A 171 -10.11 -12.97 7.41
C ASP A 171 -9.63 -11.52 7.17
N ARG A 172 -8.55 -11.31 6.40
CA ARG A 172 -8.07 -9.96 6.07
C ARG A 172 -9.16 -9.17 5.36
N LYS A 173 -9.26 -7.90 5.70
CA LYS A 173 -10.26 -6.97 5.12
C LYS A 173 -9.71 -6.13 3.98
N VAL A 174 -8.39 -5.98 3.92
CA VAL A 174 -7.68 -5.15 2.95
C VAL A 174 -6.51 -5.96 2.40
N ASP A 175 -6.39 -6.01 1.09
CA ASP A 175 -5.23 -6.62 0.42
C ASP A 175 -4.06 -5.63 0.40
N ILE A 176 -2.83 -6.13 0.60
CA ILE A 176 -1.62 -5.33 0.59
C ILE A 176 -0.80 -5.70 -0.65
N ALA A 177 -0.65 -4.79 -1.61
CA ALA A 177 0.36 -4.89 -2.64
C ALA A 177 1.70 -4.48 -2.04
N THR A 178 2.62 -5.44 -1.89
CA THR A 178 3.85 -5.22 -1.13
C THR A 178 4.95 -4.65 -2.00
N THR A 179 5.53 -3.52 -1.59
CA THR A 179 6.62 -2.82 -2.29
C THR A 179 7.87 -2.76 -1.41
N PHE A 180 8.98 -3.25 -1.93
CA PHE A 180 10.29 -3.04 -1.32
C PHE A 180 10.82 -1.64 -1.64
N LEU A 181 10.99 -0.81 -0.62
CA LEU A 181 11.54 0.54 -0.72
C LEU A 181 12.77 0.73 0.19
N GLY A 182 13.73 -0.21 0.18
CA GLY A 182 14.97 -0.06 0.94
C GLY A 182 15.74 1.21 0.59
N ALA A 183 15.60 1.71 -0.63
CA ALA A 183 16.17 2.99 -1.06
C ALA A 183 15.24 4.19 -0.76
N HIS A 184 14.69 4.28 0.45
CA HIS A 184 13.86 5.39 0.92
C HIS A 184 14.70 6.55 1.49
N ALA A 185 15.79 6.23 2.16
CA ALA A 185 16.79 7.19 2.63
C ALA A 185 18.16 6.51 2.72
N LEU A 186 19.21 7.30 2.85
CA LEU A 186 20.55 6.76 3.10
C LEU A 186 20.73 6.55 4.62
N PRO A 187 20.94 5.30 5.09
CA PRO A 187 21.18 5.05 6.50
C PRO A 187 22.55 5.59 6.95
N GLU A 188 22.67 5.90 8.23
CA GLU A 188 23.88 6.50 8.80
C GLU A 188 25.12 5.64 8.57
N GLU A 189 24.96 4.31 8.56
CA GLU A 189 26.03 3.34 8.32
C GLU A 189 26.66 3.47 6.92
N TYR A 190 25.91 4.07 5.98
CA TYR A 190 26.35 4.31 4.60
C TYR A 190 26.54 5.79 4.28
N LYS A 191 26.59 6.68 5.26
CA LYS A 191 26.78 8.11 5.05
C LYS A 191 27.99 8.40 4.14
N GLY A 192 27.74 9.17 3.07
CA GLY A 192 28.74 9.48 2.05
C GLY A 192 29.08 8.31 1.11
N ARG A 193 28.39 7.18 1.18
CA ARG A 193 28.63 5.97 0.38
C ARG A 193 27.35 5.43 -0.26
N SER A 194 26.55 6.31 -0.87
CA SER A 194 25.25 5.95 -1.44
C SER A 194 25.34 4.86 -2.52
N ASP A 195 26.41 4.85 -3.34
CA ASP A 195 26.60 3.78 -4.33
C ASP A 195 26.82 2.42 -3.68
N ALA A 196 27.58 2.35 -2.59
CA ALA A 196 27.78 1.11 -1.85
C ALA A 196 26.45 0.60 -1.20
N TYR A 197 25.58 1.53 -0.78
CA TYR A 197 24.25 1.16 -0.31
C TYR A 197 23.37 0.60 -1.42
N ILE A 198 23.35 1.23 -2.58
CA ILE A 198 22.65 0.70 -3.77
C ILE A 198 23.19 -0.68 -4.16
N ASP A 199 24.51 -0.89 -4.11
CA ASP A 199 25.10 -2.20 -4.38
C ASP A 199 24.69 -3.25 -3.35
N PHE A 200 24.59 -2.91 -2.08
CA PHE A 200 24.04 -3.77 -1.04
C PHE A 200 22.57 -4.14 -1.33
N LEU A 201 21.73 -3.18 -1.68
CA LEU A 201 20.34 -3.45 -2.03
C LEU A 201 20.20 -4.39 -3.23
N ILE A 202 21.04 -4.20 -4.26
CA ILE A 202 21.02 -5.02 -5.49
C ILE A 202 21.54 -6.43 -5.24
N ASN A 203 22.69 -6.56 -4.56
CA ASN A 203 23.41 -7.83 -4.50
C ASN A 203 22.95 -8.72 -3.35
N GLU A 204 22.37 -8.14 -2.29
CA GLU A 204 21.97 -8.89 -1.11
C GLU A 204 20.44 -8.83 -0.89
N MET A 205 19.83 -7.65 -0.92
CA MET A 205 18.42 -7.50 -0.54
C MET A 205 17.47 -8.02 -1.61
N LEU A 206 17.60 -7.55 -2.85
CA LEU A 206 16.70 -7.96 -3.93
C LEU A 206 16.66 -9.48 -4.16
N PRO A 207 17.80 -10.20 -4.24
CA PRO A 207 17.76 -11.65 -4.38
C PRO A 207 17.07 -12.37 -3.21
N MET A 208 17.30 -11.90 -1.98
CA MET A 208 16.71 -12.50 -0.77
C MET A 208 15.19 -12.28 -0.73
N ILE A 209 14.73 -11.06 -1.05
CA ILE A 209 13.31 -10.71 -1.08
C ILE A 209 12.59 -11.51 -2.18
N HIS A 210 13.20 -11.62 -3.36
CA HIS A 210 12.69 -12.41 -4.47
C HIS A 210 12.59 -13.90 -4.09
N GLN A 211 13.64 -14.49 -3.53
CA GLN A 211 13.65 -15.89 -3.11
C GLN A 211 12.57 -16.19 -2.06
N LYS A 212 12.32 -15.25 -1.14
CA LYS A 212 11.32 -15.39 -0.10
C LYS A 212 9.91 -14.92 -0.53
N GLN A 213 9.76 -14.40 -1.74
CA GLN A 213 8.50 -13.85 -2.28
C GLN A 213 7.86 -12.80 -1.35
N LEU A 214 8.66 -11.91 -0.77
CA LEU A 214 8.21 -10.94 0.22
C LEU A 214 7.66 -9.64 -0.37
N ALA A 215 7.94 -9.35 -1.63
CA ALA A 215 7.44 -8.16 -2.32
C ALA A 215 7.20 -8.43 -3.81
N GLU A 216 6.17 -7.80 -4.35
CA GLU A 216 5.82 -7.82 -5.78
C GLU A 216 6.51 -6.68 -6.52
N ASN A 217 6.67 -5.54 -5.83
CA ASN A 217 7.15 -4.30 -6.40
C ASN A 217 8.47 -3.87 -5.77
N CYS A 218 9.24 -3.07 -6.53
CA CYS A 218 10.41 -2.36 -6.04
C CYS A 218 10.33 -0.87 -6.40
N ASP A 219 10.76 -0.02 -5.48
CA ASP A 219 10.72 1.43 -5.63
C ASP A 219 11.98 2.09 -5.07
N ILE A 220 12.20 3.37 -5.38
CA ILE A 220 13.32 4.19 -4.92
C ILE A 220 12.94 5.65 -4.81
N PHE A 221 13.36 6.31 -3.76
CA PHE A 221 13.18 7.75 -3.58
C PHE A 221 14.25 8.54 -4.37
N CYS A 222 13.93 8.80 -5.64
CA CYS A 222 14.78 9.56 -6.56
C CYS A 222 14.54 11.08 -6.38
N GLU A 223 15.33 11.72 -5.52
CA GLU A 223 15.20 13.14 -5.21
C GLU A 223 16.58 13.75 -4.98
N LYS A 224 16.70 15.08 -5.23
CA LYS A 224 17.93 15.82 -4.98
C LYS A 224 18.36 15.71 -3.52
N GLY A 225 19.57 15.19 -3.29
CA GLY A 225 20.12 14.98 -1.95
C GLY A 225 19.78 13.63 -1.33
N VAL A 226 19.03 12.75 -2.03
CA VAL A 226 18.75 11.38 -1.61
C VAL A 226 19.43 10.39 -2.57
N PHE A 227 18.75 9.93 -3.63
CA PHE A 227 19.34 9.07 -4.65
C PHE A 227 19.26 9.72 -6.02
N THR A 228 20.32 9.53 -6.83
CA THR A 228 20.40 10.10 -8.19
C THR A 228 19.58 9.29 -9.19
N VAL A 229 19.35 9.87 -10.37
CA VAL A 229 18.70 9.18 -11.50
C VAL A 229 19.47 7.94 -11.93
N GLU A 230 20.81 8.00 -11.92
CA GLU A 230 21.68 6.88 -12.30
C GLU A 230 21.55 5.73 -11.28
N GLN A 231 21.59 6.04 -9.99
CA GLN A 231 21.38 5.08 -8.90
C GLN A 231 19.98 4.45 -9.00
N SER A 232 18.97 5.26 -9.22
CA SER A 232 17.60 4.80 -9.40
C SER A 232 17.46 3.84 -10.58
N ARG A 233 18.04 4.21 -11.72
CA ARG A 233 18.04 3.35 -12.91
C ARG A 233 18.78 2.03 -12.69
N LYS A 234 19.89 2.05 -11.95
CA LYS A 234 20.68 0.87 -11.62
C LYS A 234 19.87 -0.10 -10.74
N LEU A 235 19.26 0.38 -9.66
CA LEU A 235 18.45 -0.43 -8.74
C LEU A 235 17.21 -1.00 -9.44
N LEU A 236 16.43 -0.16 -10.12
CA LEU A 236 15.17 -0.58 -10.72
C LEU A 236 15.37 -1.55 -11.89
N LYS A 237 16.45 -1.42 -12.68
CA LYS A 237 16.79 -2.42 -13.70
C LYS A 237 17.17 -3.76 -13.08
N ALA A 238 17.90 -3.77 -11.98
CA ALA A 238 18.24 -5.01 -11.29
C ALA A 238 17.00 -5.68 -10.69
N ALA A 239 16.08 -4.91 -10.09
CA ALA A 239 14.82 -5.41 -9.60
C ALA A 239 13.95 -6.00 -10.73
N GLN A 240 13.83 -5.30 -11.86
CA GLN A 240 13.08 -5.76 -13.02
C GLN A 240 13.66 -7.05 -13.61
N ALA A 241 14.97 -7.20 -13.62
CA ALA A 241 15.63 -8.44 -14.08
C ALA A 241 15.33 -9.66 -13.19
N LEU A 242 14.96 -9.44 -11.92
CA LEU A 242 14.50 -10.48 -10.99
C LEU A 242 12.96 -10.67 -11.02
N GLY A 243 12.23 -9.91 -11.84
CA GLY A 243 10.79 -10.05 -11.99
C GLY A 243 9.94 -9.15 -11.09
N PHE A 244 10.54 -8.20 -10.37
CA PHE A 244 9.76 -7.19 -9.65
C PHE A 244 9.08 -6.24 -10.64
N GLU A 245 7.84 -5.89 -10.35
CA GLU A 245 7.19 -4.74 -10.97
C GLU A 245 7.80 -3.45 -10.40
N ILE A 246 7.83 -2.42 -11.23
CA ILE A 246 8.41 -1.14 -10.82
C ILE A 246 7.29 -0.23 -10.34
N GLY A 247 7.28 0.05 -9.04
CA GLY A 247 6.48 1.09 -8.44
C GLY A 247 6.95 2.48 -8.89
N ARG A 248 6.10 3.47 -8.75
CA ARG A 248 6.46 4.87 -8.91
C ARG A 248 6.22 5.59 -7.58
N ALA A 249 7.29 5.81 -6.82
CA ALA A 249 7.25 6.80 -5.77
C ALA A 249 7.51 8.17 -6.40
N SER A 250 6.53 9.04 -6.35
CA SER A 250 6.74 10.48 -6.45
C SER A 250 6.18 11.07 -5.16
N CYS A 251 7.07 11.40 -4.26
CA CYS A 251 6.73 12.21 -3.09
C CYS A 251 6.80 13.68 -3.46
#